data_5fdbfd760da73a79165bc67c84bea38d
#
_entry.id   5fdbfd760da73a79165bc67c84bea38d
#
_cell.length_a   1.000
_cell.length_b   1.000
_cell.length_c   1.000
_cell.angle_alpha   90.00
_cell.angle_beta   90.00
_cell.angle_gamma   90.00
#
_symmetry.space_group_name_H-M   'P 1'
#
loop_
_entity.id
_entity.type
_entity.pdbx_description
1 polymer ?
#
loop_
_entity_poly.entity_id
_entity_poly.type
_entity_poly.pdbx_seq_one_letter_code
_entity_poly.pdbx_strand_id
1 'polypeptide(L)'
;KKYYFNTNTAEAATGWQTIDGKKYYFNTNTAEAATGWQTIDGKKYYFNTNTAIASTGYTIINGKHFYFNTDGIMQIGVFKGPNGFEYFAPANTHNNNIEGQAILYQNKFLTLNGKKYYFGSDSKAVTGWRIINNKKYYFNPNNAIAAIHLCTINNDKYYFSYDGILQNGYITIERNNFYFDANNESKMVTGVFKGPNGFEYFAPANTHNNNIEGQAIVYQNKFLTLNGKKYYFDNDSKAVTGWQTIDGKKYYFNLNTAEAATGWQTIDGKKYY
;
A
#
# COMPACT_ATOMS: atom_id res chain seq x y z
N LYS A 1 -35.05 -3.31 -33.39
CA LYS A 1 -35.09 -4.54 -32.59
C LYS A 1 -34.03 -5.50 -33.12
N LYS A 2 -33.29 -6.17 -32.23
CA LYS A 2 -32.29 -7.16 -32.56
C LYS A 2 -32.67 -8.49 -31.90
N TYR A 3 -32.47 -9.57 -32.60
CA TYR A 3 -32.69 -10.94 -32.15
C TYR A 3 -31.47 -11.77 -32.48
N TYR A 4 -31.23 -12.84 -31.75
CA TYR A 4 -30.23 -13.85 -32.05
C TYR A 4 -30.89 -15.21 -32.11
N PHE A 5 -30.67 -15.93 -33.19
CA PHE A 5 -31.21 -17.28 -33.37
C PHE A 5 -30.11 -18.32 -33.25
N ASN A 6 -30.39 -19.37 -32.51
CA ASN A 6 -29.50 -20.52 -32.46
C ASN A 6 -29.46 -21.16 -33.85
N THR A 7 -28.26 -21.27 -34.41
CA THR A 7 -28.07 -21.78 -35.79
C THR A 7 -28.45 -23.24 -35.95
N ASN A 8 -28.50 -24.02 -34.87
CA ASN A 8 -28.83 -25.45 -34.92
C ASN A 8 -30.32 -25.73 -34.71
N THR A 9 -31.00 -24.91 -33.87
CA THR A 9 -32.43 -25.13 -33.53
C THR A 9 -33.36 -24.12 -34.18
N ALA A 10 -32.82 -23.05 -34.80
CA ALA A 10 -33.55 -21.89 -35.31
C ALA A 10 -34.46 -21.19 -34.28
N GLU A 11 -34.27 -21.47 -32.98
CA GLU A 11 -34.99 -20.82 -31.90
C GLU A 11 -34.36 -19.48 -31.53
N ALA A 12 -35.19 -18.50 -31.19
CA ALA A 12 -34.70 -17.20 -30.69
C ALA A 12 -34.09 -17.34 -29.30
N ALA A 13 -32.88 -16.89 -29.15
CA ALA A 13 -32.20 -16.91 -27.86
C ALA A 13 -32.84 -15.93 -26.86
N THR A 14 -32.93 -16.35 -25.60
CA THR A 14 -33.39 -15.53 -24.46
C THR A 14 -32.37 -15.55 -23.33
N GLY A 15 -32.47 -14.60 -22.40
CA GLY A 15 -31.54 -14.47 -21.29
C GLY A 15 -30.12 -14.03 -21.70
N TRP A 16 -29.16 -14.37 -20.88
CA TRP A 16 -27.75 -14.05 -21.13
C TRP A 16 -27.15 -14.91 -22.25
N GLN A 17 -26.50 -14.26 -23.20
CA GLN A 17 -25.77 -14.91 -24.29
C GLN A 17 -24.36 -14.29 -24.42
N THR A 18 -23.40 -15.14 -24.71
CA THR A 18 -22.05 -14.72 -25.13
C THR A 18 -21.84 -15.07 -26.56
N ILE A 19 -21.73 -14.05 -27.42
CA ILE A 19 -21.59 -14.19 -28.86
C ILE A 19 -20.29 -13.50 -29.27
N ASP A 20 -19.37 -14.23 -29.89
CA ASP A 20 -18.03 -13.71 -30.25
C ASP A 20 -17.30 -13.00 -29.07
N GLY A 21 -17.37 -13.59 -27.87
CA GLY A 21 -16.76 -13.05 -26.66
C GLY A 21 -17.44 -11.81 -26.07
N LYS A 22 -18.57 -11.37 -26.63
CA LYS A 22 -19.34 -10.21 -26.17
C LYS A 22 -20.61 -10.67 -25.48
N LYS A 23 -20.96 -10.03 -24.34
CA LYS A 23 -22.16 -10.36 -23.56
C LYS A 23 -23.37 -9.56 -24.05
N TYR A 24 -24.50 -10.25 -24.18
CA TYR A 24 -25.81 -9.73 -24.53
C TYR A 24 -26.85 -10.26 -23.55
N TYR A 25 -27.95 -9.57 -23.41
CA TYR A 25 -29.14 -10.08 -22.73
C TYR A 25 -30.36 -9.96 -23.64
N PHE A 26 -31.03 -11.02 -23.84
CA PHE A 26 -32.27 -11.06 -24.61
C PHE A 26 -33.46 -11.22 -23.66
N ASN A 27 -34.46 -10.36 -23.80
CA ASN A 27 -35.64 -10.39 -22.95
C ASN A 27 -36.29 -11.79 -22.97
N THR A 28 -36.55 -12.34 -21.80
CA THR A 28 -37.04 -13.72 -21.68
C THR A 28 -38.42 -13.96 -22.30
N ASN A 29 -39.24 -12.89 -22.46
CA ASN A 29 -40.58 -13.00 -23.01
C ASN A 29 -40.64 -12.63 -24.50
N THR A 30 -39.80 -11.69 -24.96
CA THR A 30 -39.86 -11.13 -26.31
C THR A 30 -38.70 -11.55 -27.20
N ALA A 31 -37.63 -12.15 -26.62
CA ALA A 31 -36.37 -12.46 -27.26
C ALA A 31 -35.65 -11.23 -27.89
N GLU A 32 -36.07 -10.02 -27.56
CA GLU A 32 -35.40 -8.80 -28.02
C GLU A 32 -34.15 -8.51 -27.25
N ALA A 33 -33.08 -8.13 -27.93
CA ALA A 33 -31.83 -7.71 -27.28
C ALA A 33 -32.06 -6.46 -26.42
N ALA A 34 -31.61 -6.51 -25.18
CA ALA A 34 -31.60 -5.38 -24.24
C ALA A 34 -30.71 -4.27 -24.75
N THR A 35 -31.16 -3.02 -24.62
CA THR A 35 -30.37 -1.80 -24.90
C THR A 35 -30.58 -0.76 -23.79
N GLY A 36 -29.62 0.13 -23.63
CA GLY A 36 -29.64 1.12 -22.56
C GLY A 36 -29.50 0.53 -21.16
N TRP A 37 -29.97 1.25 -20.16
CA TRP A 37 -29.97 0.81 -18.78
C TRP A 37 -30.96 -0.33 -18.52
N GLN A 38 -30.50 -1.38 -17.88
CA GLN A 38 -31.30 -2.52 -17.47
C GLN A 38 -30.98 -2.92 -16.02
N THR A 39 -32.00 -3.36 -15.29
CA THR A 39 -31.84 -4.04 -14.01
C THR A 39 -32.25 -5.50 -14.20
N ILE A 40 -31.30 -6.39 -14.01
CA ILE A 40 -31.47 -7.84 -14.18
C ILE A 40 -31.00 -8.49 -12.88
N ASP A 41 -31.86 -9.25 -12.22
CA ASP A 41 -31.61 -9.89 -10.92
C ASP A 41 -31.05 -8.90 -9.87
N GLY A 42 -31.64 -7.70 -9.79
CA GLY A 42 -31.26 -6.63 -8.84
C GLY A 42 -29.94 -5.95 -9.16
N LYS A 43 -29.24 -6.30 -10.23
CA LYS A 43 -27.97 -5.71 -10.66
C LYS A 43 -28.18 -4.80 -11.85
N LYS A 44 -27.46 -3.67 -11.89
CA LYS A 44 -27.56 -2.69 -12.98
C LYS A 44 -26.54 -2.94 -14.06
N TYR A 45 -26.97 -2.87 -15.30
CA TYR A 45 -26.21 -3.06 -16.53
C TYR A 45 -26.49 -1.91 -17.49
N TYR A 46 -25.58 -1.68 -18.41
CA TYR A 46 -25.83 -0.82 -19.57
C TYR A 46 -25.44 -1.54 -20.83
N PHE A 47 -26.38 -1.65 -21.73
CA PHE A 47 -26.17 -2.21 -23.06
C PHE A 47 -26.08 -1.09 -24.08
N ASN A 48 -25.04 -1.10 -24.90
CA ASN A 48 -24.86 -0.10 -25.93
C ASN A 48 -26.11 -0.02 -26.82
N THR A 49 -26.64 1.19 -27.00
CA THR A 49 -27.91 1.39 -27.71
C THR A 49 -27.88 0.97 -29.18
N ASN A 50 -26.70 0.98 -29.81
CA ASN A 50 -26.56 0.62 -31.22
C ASN A 50 -26.19 -0.86 -31.40
N THR A 51 -25.33 -1.42 -30.52
CA THR A 51 -24.80 -2.78 -30.66
C THR A 51 -25.49 -3.81 -29.78
N ALA A 52 -26.17 -3.37 -28.71
CA ALA A 52 -26.75 -4.21 -27.65
C ALA A 52 -25.68 -4.97 -26.82
N ILE A 53 -24.40 -4.61 -26.92
CA ILE A 53 -23.31 -5.21 -26.14
C ILE A 53 -23.33 -4.64 -24.73
N ALA A 54 -23.19 -5.51 -23.71
CA ALA A 54 -23.05 -5.10 -22.32
C ALA A 54 -21.75 -4.32 -22.13
N SER A 55 -21.83 -3.17 -21.47
CA SER A 55 -20.67 -2.35 -21.12
C SER A 55 -19.80 -3.03 -20.06
N THR A 56 -18.47 -2.94 -20.20
CA THR A 56 -17.47 -3.39 -19.23
C THR A 56 -16.41 -2.33 -19.06
N GLY A 57 -15.76 -2.29 -17.89
CA GLY A 57 -14.75 -1.30 -17.59
C GLY A 57 -15.29 0.13 -17.50
N TYR A 58 -14.42 1.11 -17.77
CA TYR A 58 -14.78 2.53 -17.78
C TYR A 58 -15.61 2.88 -19.02
N THR A 59 -16.78 3.45 -18.80
CA THR A 59 -17.75 3.74 -19.87
C THR A 59 -18.33 5.14 -19.69
N ILE A 60 -18.43 5.91 -20.78
CA ILE A 60 -19.08 7.22 -20.81
C ILE A 60 -20.48 7.06 -21.42
N ILE A 61 -21.49 7.46 -20.66
CA ILE A 61 -22.89 7.38 -21.06
C ILE A 61 -23.49 8.77 -20.90
N ASN A 62 -23.91 9.40 -21.99
CA ASN A 62 -24.46 10.77 -22.00
C ASN A 62 -23.58 11.77 -21.24
N GLY A 63 -22.26 11.72 -21.47
CA GLY A 63 -21.28 12.61 -20.82
C GLY A 63 -21.00 12.32 -19.35
N LYS A 64 -21.60 11.29 -18.76
CA LYS A 64 -21.37 10.85 -17.39
C LYS A 64 -20.52 9.59 -17.38
N HIS A 65 -19.63 9.47 -16.40
CA HIS A 65 -18.68 8.35 -16.29
C HIS A 65 -19.23 7.27 -15.36
N PHE A 66 -19.10 6.02 -15.78
CA PHE A 66 -19.49 4.81 -15.04
C PHE A 66 -18.40 3.76 -15.13
N TYR A 67 -18.41 2.82 -14.20
CA TYR A 67 -17.54 1.67 -14.22
C TYR A 67 -18.33 0.37 -14.09
N PHE A 68 -18.04 -0.60 -14.95
CA PHE A 68 -18.65 -1.92 -14.96
C PHE A 68 -17.57 -2.98 -14.77
N ASN A 69 -17.86 -4.03 -14.01
CA ASN A 69 -16.94 -5.16 -13.90
C ASN A 69 -16.91 -6.00 -15.18
N THR A 70 -16.12 -7.06 -15.19
CA THR A 70 -16.00 -7.99 -16.33
C THR A 70 -17.31 -8.72 -16.63
N ASP A 71 -18.24 -8.80 -15.67
CA ASP A 71 -19.57 -9.36 -15.88
C ASP A 71 -20.58 -8.35 -16.43
N GLY A 72 -20.18 -7.10 -16.61
CA GLY A 72 -21.03 -6.01 -17.05
C GLY A 72 -21.86 -5.38 -15.94
N ILE A 73 -21.62 -5.74 -14.67
CA ILE A 73 -22.34 -5.17 -13.52
C ILE A 73 -21.77 -3.81 -13.17
N MET A 74 -22.62 -2.79 -13.09
CA MET A 74 -22.24 -1.44 -12.65
C MET A 74 -21.65 -1.48 -11.23
N GLN A 75 -20.56 -0.77 -11.03
CA GLN A 75 -19.82 -0.73 -9.78
C GLN A 75 -19.94 0.62 -9.08
N ILE A 76 -19.93 0.58 -7.74
CA ILE A 76 -19.76 1.72 -6.84
C ILE A 76 -18.42 1.57 -6.13
N GLY A 77 -17.61 2.62 -6.12
CA GLY A 77 -16.29 2.55 -5.51
C GLY A 77 -15.27 3.49 -6.15
N VAL A 78 -14.00 3.21 -5.91
CA VAL A 78 -12.89 3.93 -6.53
C VAL A 78 -12.26 3.03 -7.59
N PHE A 79 -12.35 3.43 -8.85
CA PHE A 79 -11.86 2.66 -9.99
C PHE A 79 -11.02 3.54 -10.91
N LYS A 80 -10.06 2.92 -11.60
CA LYS A 80 -9.14 3.59 -12.52
C LYS A 80 -9.81 3.81 -13.87
N GLY A 81 -10.01 5.07 -14.21
CA GLY A 81 -10.36 5.52 -15.56
C GLY A 81 -9.13 5.89 -16.38
N PRO A 82 -9.30 6.40 -17.60
CA PRO A 82 -8.21 6.83 -18.49
C PRO A 82 -7.29 7.88 -17.87
N ASN A 83 -7.85 8.79 -17.09
CA ASN A 83 -7.16 9.95 -16.50
C ASN A 83 -6.92 9.83 -14.99
N GLY A 84 -6.94 8.61 -14.43
CA GLY A 84 -6.70 8.37 -13.01
C GLY A 84 -7.90 7.72 -12.29
N PHE A 85 -7.80 7.62 -10.97
CA PHE A 85 -8.84 6.99 -10.16
C PHE A 85 -9.98 7.95 -9.86
N GLU A 86 -11.21 7.57 -10.16
CA GLU A 86 -12.43 8.32 -9.92
C GLU A 86 -13.31 7.65 -8.87
N TYR A 87 -14.12 8.44 -8.16
CA TYR A 87 -15.13 7.93 -7.23
C TYR A 87 -16.49 7.81 -7.92
N PHE A 88 -16.91 6.59 -8.17
CA PHE A 88 -18.23 6.21 -8.68
C PHE A 88 -19.16 6.02 -7.48
N ALA A 89 -20.02 6.97 -7.25
CA ALA A 89 -20.72 7.13 -5.99
C ALA A 89 -22.14 6.52 -5.98
N PRO A 90 -22.68 6.22 -4.79
CA PRO A 90 -24.13 5.99 -4.65
C PRO A 90 -24.95 7.19 -5.17
N ALA A 91 -26.23 6.95 -5.48
CA ALA A 91 -27.13 8.00 -5.90
C ALA A 91 -27.21 9.13 -4.85
N ASN A 92 -27.39 10.37 -5.31
CA ASN A 92 -27.58 11.55 -4.45
C ASN A 92 -26.43 11.86 -3.48
N THR A 93 -25.22 11.33 -3.73
CA THR A 93 -24.04 11.66 -2.92
C THR A 93 -23.52 13.07 -3.19
N HIS A 94 -23.63 13.56 -4.44
CA HIS A 94 -23.19 14.90 -4.86
C HIS A 94 -23.99 15.37 -6.09
N ASN A 95 -24.56 16.58 -6.01
CA ASN A 95 -25.30 17.23 -7.12
C ASN A 95 -26.29 16.31 -7.84
N ASN A 96 -27.14 15.61 -7.08
CA ASN A 96 -28.14 14.68 -7.59
C ASN A 96 -27.57 13.66 -8.59
N ASN A 97 -26.34 13.17 -8.37
CA ASN A 97 -25.76 12.13 -9.19
C ASN A 97 -26.63 10.89 -9.19
N ILE A 98 -26.68 10.19 -10.32
CA ILE A 98 -27.29 8.86 -10.38
C ILE A 98 -26.29 7.81 -9.82
N GLU A 99 -26.85 6.69 -9.38
CA GLU A 99 -26.06 5.60 -8.81
C GLU A 99 -24.95 5.14 -9.78
N GLY A 100 -23.75 4.95 -9.25
CA GLY A 100 -22.58 4.53 -10.03
C GLY A 100 -21.94 5.60 -10.90
N GLN A 101 -22.49 6.83 -10.91
CA GLN A 101 -21.90 7.95 -11.63
C GLN A 101 -20.64 8.44 -10.89
N ALA A 102 -19.56 8.69 -11.63
CA ALA A 102 -18.39 9.41 -11.09
C ALA A 102 -18.76 10.82 -10.70
N ILE A 103 -18.34 11.25 -9.53
CA ILE A 103 -18.64 12.56 -8.98
C ILE A 103 -17.40 13.43 -8.78
N LEU A 104 -17.59 14.73 -8.69
CA LEU A 104 -16.56 15.66 -8.22
C LEU A 104 -16.36 15.48 -6.71
N TYR A 105 -15.17 15.02 -6.33
CA TYR A 105 -14.79 14.78 -4.95
C TYR A 105 -13.37 15.32 -4.73
N GLN A 106 -13.26 16.53 -4.15
CA GLN A 106 -12.03 17.31 -4.20
C GLN A 106 -11.46 17.61 -2.81
N ASN A 107 -10.12 17.60 -2.73
CA ASN A 107 -9.32 18.03 -1.57
C ASN A 107 -9.76 17.41 -0.25
N LYS A 108 -10.15 16.14 -0.24
CA LYS A 108 -10.64 15.45 0.96
C LYS A 108 -10.40 13.94 0.93
N PHE A 109 -10.40 13.39 2.12
CA PHE A 109 -10.32 11.93 2.31
C PHE A 109 -11.68 11.27 2.09
N LEU A 110 -11.64 10.07 1.53
CA LEU A 110 -12.75 9.14 1.45
C LEU A 110 -12.34 7.84 2.15
N THR A 111 -13.16 7.36 3.07
CA THR A 111 -13.04 6.00 3.60
C THR A 111 -14.21 5.18 3.07
N LEU A 112 -13.89 4.11 2.34
CA LEU A 112 -14.86 3.21 1.75
C LEU A 112 -14.46 1.77 2.04
N ASN A 113 -15.34 1.01 2.73
CA ASN A 113 -15.09 -0.38 3.14
C ASN A 113 -13.72 -0.55 3.84
N GLY A 114 -13.39 0.32 4.80
CA GLY A 114 -12.14 0.33 5.53
C GLY A 114 -10.90 0.79 4.74
N LYS A 115 -11.04 1.11 3.46
CA LYS A 115 -9.97 1.63 2.59
C LYS A 115 -10.02 3.14 2.54
N LYS A 116 -8.87 3.79 2.75
CA LYS A 116 -8.75 5.25 2.77
C LYS A 116 -8.11 5.75 1.48
N TYR A 117 -8.69 6.78 0.91
CA TYR A 117 -8.27 7.46 -0.31
C TYR A 117 -8.15 8.96 -0.04
N TYR A 118 -7.38 9.67 -0.84
CA TYR A 118 -7.41 11.14 -0.87
C TYR A 118 -7.58 11.60 -2.30
N PHE A 119 -8.54 12.48 -2.52
CA PHE A 119 -8.82 13.07 -3.82
C PHE A 119 -8.22 14.47 -3.90
N GLY A 120 -7.47 14.73 -4.97
CA GLY A 120 -6.90 16.03 -5.27
C GLY A 120 -7.94 17.04 -5.78
N SER A 121 -7.47 18.22 -6.16
CA SER A 121 -8.31 19.29 -6.73
C SER A 121 -8.92 18.92 -8.09
N ASP A 122 -8.38 17.95 -8.77
CA ASP A 122 -8.86 17.39 -10.05
C ASP A 122 -9.91 16.28 -9.88
N SER A 123 -10.35 16.01 -8.64
CA SER A 123 -11.27 14.90 -8.30
C SER A 123 -10.71 13.50 -8.65
N LYS A 124 -9.40 13.36 -8.74
CA LYS A 124 -8.75 12.06 -8.89
C LYS A 124 -8.14 11.62 -7.57
N ALA A 125 -8.27 10.32 -7.24
CA ALA A 125 -7.58 9.80 -6.09
C ALA A 125 -6.07 9.78 -6.37
N VAL A 126 -5.31 10.37 -5.43
CA VAL A 126 -3.85 10.49 -5.56
C VAL A 126 -3.16 9.15 -5.37
N THR A 127 -1.97 9.02 -5.92
CA THR A 127 -1.09 7.86 -5.77
C THR A 127 0.33 8.29 -5.39
N GLY A 128 1.12 7.34 -4.85
CA GLY A 128 2.48 7.60 -4.38
C GLY A 128 2.52 8.42 -3.10
N TRP A 129 3.69 8.98 -2.82
CA TRP A 129 3.92 9.81 -1.65
C TRP A 129 3.17 11.15 -1.73
N ARG A 130 2.53 11.55 -0.61
CA ARG A 130 1.81 12.84 -0.50
C ARG A 130 1.99 13.43 0.88
N ILE A 131 2.09 14.74 0.93
CA ILE A 131 2.00 15.52 2.17
C ILE A 131 0.63 16.20 2.15
N ILE A 132 -0.19 15.91 3.14
CA ILE A 132 -1.55 16.44 3.29
C ILE A 132 -1.67 16.94 4.73
N ASN A 133 -1.96 18.22 4.92
CA ASN A 133 -2.03 18.86 6.24
C ASN A 133 -0.79 18.56 7.11
N ASN A 134 0.42 18.74 6.56
CA ASN A 134 1.72 18.48 7.18
C ASN A 134 1.96 17.02 7.64
N LYS A 135 1.16 16.08 7.18
CA LYS A 135 1.32 14.64 7.45
C LYS A 135 1.68 13.92 6.16
N LYS A 136 2.63 12.99 6.23
CA LYS A 136 3.10 12.24 5.06
C LYS A 136 2.33 10.92 4.95
N TYR A 137 1.87 10.62 3.74
CA TYR A 137 1.09 9.43 3.38
C TYR A 137 1.71 8.77 2.16
N TYR A 138 1.41 7.49 1.97
CA TYR A 138 1.67 6.80 0.72
C TYR A 138 0.39 6.14 0.21
N PHE A 139 0.04 6.40 -1.03
CA PHE A 139 -1.10 5.80 -1.70
C PHE A 139 -0.61 4.83 -2.77
N ASN A 140 -1.09 3.60 -2.72
CA ASN A 140 -0.65 2.54 -3.63
C ASN A 140 -0.91 2.92 -5.09
N PRO A 141 0.09 2.86 -6.00
CA PRO A 141 -0.08 3.27 -7.40
C PRO A 141 -1.11 2.46 -8.19
N ASN A 142 -1.38 1.22 -7.78
CA ASN A 142 -2.26 0.32 -8.51
C ASN A 142 -3.74 0.44 -8.11
N ASN A 143 -4.04 0.98 -6.91
CA ASN A 143 -5.41 1.04 -6.40
C ASN A 143 -5.74 2.32 -5.62
N ALA A 144 -4.80 3.26 -5.49
CA ALA A 144 -4.91 4.53 -4.76
C ALA A 144 -5.29 4.40 -3.26
N ILE A 145 -5.12 3.22 -2.65
CA ILE A 145 -5.40 3.00 -1.23
C ILE A 145 -4.21 3.49 -0.40
N ALA A 146 -4.50 4.22 0.68
CA ALA A 146 -3.47 4.63 1.65
C ALA A 146 -2.82 3.42 2.32
N ALA A 147 -1.49 3.42 2.41
CA ALA A 147 -0.73 2.44 3.16
C ALA A 147 -1.05 2.57 4.66
N ILE A 148 -1.16 1.43 5.34
CA ILE A 148 -1.31 1.32 6.80
C ILE A 148 -0.36 0.23 7.31
N HIS A 149 0.04 0.32 8.59
CA HIS A 149 0.94 -0.63 9.24
C HIS A 149 2.31 -0.75 8.53
N LEU A 150 2.95 -1.89 8.64
CA LEU A 150 4.25 -2.16 8.02
C LEU A 150 4.09 -2.40 6.51
N CYS A 151 4.72 -1.58 5.71
CA CYS A 151 4.67 -1.66 4.25
C CYS A 151 6.07 -1.60 3.63
N THR A 152 6.28 -2.34 2.56
CA THR A 152 7.48 -2.26 1.72
C THR A 152 7.20 -1.39 0.50
N ILE A 153 8.00 -0.34 0.30
CA ILE A 153 7.92 0.59 -0.82
C ILE A 153 9.33 0.73 -1.40
N ASN A 154 9.53 0.34 -2.66
CA ASN A 154 10.82 0.39 -3.34
C ASN A 154 11.95 -0.29 -2.53
N ASN A 155 11.70 -1.47 -1.96
CA ASN A 155 12.58 -2.28 -1.11
C ASN A 155 12.85 -1.72 0.31
N ASP A 156 12.44 -0.51 0.63
CA ASP A 156 12.50 0.05 1.97
C ASP A 156 11.22 -0.24 2.75
N LYS A 157 11.34 -0.47 4.05
CA LYS A 157 10.19 -0.70 4.94
C LYS A 157 9.84 0.56 5.70
N TYR A 158 8.53 0.82 5.79
CA TYR A 158 7.93 1.97 6.46
C TYR A 158 6.78 1.52 7.34
N TYR A 159 6.49 2.28 8.37
CA TYR A 159 5.31 2.03 9.19
C TYR A 159 4.35 3.21 9.12
N PHE A 160 3.09 2.92 8.87
CA PHE A 160 2.02 3.90 8.85
C PHE A 160 1.03 3.61 9.99
N SER A 161 0.50 4.66 10.62
CA SER A 161 -0.57 4.50 11.58
C SER A 161 -1.83 3.92 10.92
N TYR A 162 -2.81 3.57 11.73
CA TYR A 162 -4.13 3.14 11.25
C TYR A 162 -4.81 4.20 10.36
N ASP A 163 -4.48 5.49 10.59
CA ASP A 163 -4.94 6.60 9.75
C ASP A 163 -4.14 6.80 8.46
N GLY A 164 -3.16 5.95 8.18
CA GLY A 164 -2.30 6.02 7.00
C GLY A 164 -1.19 7.06 7.11
N ILE A 165 -0.90 7.58 8.31
CA ILE A 165 0.14 8.60 8.52
C ILE A 165 1.47 7.90 8.74
N LEU A 166 2.51 8.30 7.98
CA LEU A 166 3.88 7.81 8.16
C LEU A 166 4.37 8.09 9.60
N GLN A 167 4.94 7.07 10.23
CA GLN A 167 5.47 7.10 11.57
C GLN A 167 6.99 6.98 11.57
N ASN A 168 7.63 7.47 12.65
CA ASN A 168 9.05 7.29 12.90
C ASN A 168 9.32 7.07 14.39
N GLY A 169 10.58 6.79 14.74
CA GLY A 169 11.00 6.46 16.09
C GLY A 169 10.79 5.00 16.43
N TYR A 170 10.69 4.70 17.73
CA TYR A 170 10.41 3.36 18.21
C TYR A 170 8.94 2.99 18.01
N ILE A 171 8.70 1.85 17.39
CA ILE A 171 7.36 1.31 17.13
C ILE A 171 7.33 -0.16 17.55
N THR A 172 6.36 -0.50 18.38
CA THR A 172 6.12 -1.90 18.79
C THR A 172 5.06 -2.51 17.90
N ILE A 173 5.42 -3.60 17.20
CA ILE A 173 4.54 -4.39 16.35
C ILE A 173 4.53 -5.81 16.90
N GLU A 174 3.38 -6.33 17.31
CA GLU A 174 3.24 -7.71 17.84
C GLU A 174 4.28 -8.04 18.93
N ARG A 175 4.48 -7.13 19.89
CA ARG A 175 5.46 -7.21 21.00
C ARG A 175 6.94 -7.12 20.57
N ASN A 176 7.23 -6.89 19.31
CA ASN A 176 8.60 -6.68 18.80
C ASN A 176 8.83 -5.18 18.57
N ASN A 177 10.00 -4.71 18.97
CA ASN A 177 10.38 -3.31 18.84
C ASN A 177 11.19 -3.10 17.55
N PHE A 178 10.88 -2.03 16.85
CA PHE A 178 11.52 -1.56 15.62
C PHE A 178 11.87 -0.10 15.76
N TYR A 179 12.83 0.36 14.97
CA TYR A 179 13.12 1.78 14.86
C TYR A 179 13.04 2.25 13.41
N PHE A 180 12.34 3.36 13.22
CA PHE A 180 12.16 4.03 11.93
C PHE A 180 12.85 5.38 11.99
N ASP A 181 13.92 5.57 11.21
CA ASP A 181 14.79 6.72 11.32
C ASP A 181 14.22 7.97 10.65
N ALA A 182 13.82 8.96 11.44
CA ALA A 182 13.31 10.24 10.95
C ALA A 182 14.30 10.99 10.04
N ASN A 183 15.62 10.80 10.26
CA ASN A 183 16.68 11.44 9.46
C ASN A 183 16.91 10.71 8.13
N ASN A 184 16.38 9.48 7.99
CA ASN A 184 16.45 8.69 6.77
C ASN A 184 15.05 8.39 6.25
N GLU A 185 14.26 9.43 5.98
CA GLU A 185 12.92 9.36 5.39
C GLU A 185 11.93 8.45 6.14
N SER A 186 12.18 8.18 7.43
CA SER A 186 11.41 7.23 8.27
C SER A 186 11.47 5.78 7.78
N LYS A 187 12.60 5.38 7.19
CA LYS A 187 12.88 3.99 6.82
C LYS A 187 13.17 3.15 8.06
N MET A 188 12.77 1.88 8.01
CA MET A 188 13.10 0.92 9.06
C MET A 188 14.60 0.67 9.11
N VAL A 189 15.16 0.64 10.31
CA VAL A 189 16.58 0.43 10.54
C VAL A 189 16.90 -1.06 10.65
N THR A 190 18.06 -1.46 10.13
CA THR A 190 18.70 -2.77 10.34
C THR A 190 20.17 -2.59 10.70
N GLY A 191 20.73 -3.51 11.48
CA GLY A 191 22.11 -3.44 11.93
C GLY A 191 22.27 -2.80 13.30
N VAL A 192 23.49 -2.36 13.62
CA VAL A 192 23.79 -1.59 14.84
C VAL A 192 23.54 -0.12 14.55
N PHE A 193 22.58 0.47 15.25
CA PHE A 193 22.14 1.82 14.99
C PHE A 193 22.05 2.65 16.27
N LYS A 194 22.46 3.92 16.19
CA LYS A 194 22.39 4.88 17.30
C LYS A 194 21.03 5.56 17.32
N GLY A 195 20.14 5.03 18.15
CA GLY A 195 18.86 5.67 18.45
C GLY A 195 18.98 6.66 19.64
N PRO A 196 17.86 7.23 20.09
CA PRO A 196 17.82 8.11 21.26
C PRO A 196 18.35 7.46 22.55
N ASN A 197 18.23 6.14 22.66
CA ASN A 197 18.62 5.35 23.83
C ASN A 197 20.00 4.70 23.71
N GLY A 198 20.87 5.16 22.80
CA GLY A 198 22.18 4.60 22.53
C GLY A 198 22.21 3.67 21.32
N PHE A 199 23.29 2.90 21.18
CA PHE A 199 23.43 1.96 20.07
C PHE A 199 22.70 0.64 20.38
N GLU A 200 21.76 0.25 19.52
CA GLU A 200 20.98 -0.97 19.61
C GLU A 200 21.17 -1.85 18.37
N TYR A 201 20.91 -3.14 18.52
CA TYR A 201 20.99 -4.08 17.40
C TYR A 201 19.60 -4.42 16.88
N PHE A 202 19.33 -3.98 15.65
CA PHE A 202 18.14 -4.30 14.87
C PHE A 202 18.48 -5.38 13.86
N ALA A 203 18.14 -6.62 14.17
CA ALA A 203 18.69 -7.78 13.48
C ALA A 203 18.09 -7.99 12.07
N PRO A 204 18.87 -8.53 11.12
CA PRO A 204 18.31 -9.11 9.90
C PRO A 204 17.35 -10.26 10.22
N ALA A 205 16.44 -10.57 9.29
CA ALA A 205 15.48 -11.66 9.47
C ALA A 205 16.17 -13.01 9.73
N ASN A 206 15.58 -13.83 10.59
CA ASN A 206 15.99 -15.21 10.87
C ASN A 206 17.44 -15.38 11.38
N THR A 207 18.03 -14.35 11.97
CA THR A 207 19.38 -14.41 12.57
C THR A 207 19.35 -14.76 14.06
N HIS A 208 18.23 -14.51 14.75
CA HIS A 208 18.04 -14.76 16.18
C HIS A 208 16.61 -15.25 16.46
N ASN A 209 16.46 -16.51 16.87
CA ASN A 209 15.17 -17.08 17.30
C ASN A 209 13.98 -16.74 16.37
N ASN A 210 14.16 -16.92 15.05
CA ASN A 210 13.15 -16.59 14.03
C ASN A 210 12.67 -15.13 14.06
N ASN A 211 13.56 -14.19 14.44
CA ASN A 211 13.24 -12.77 14.42
C ASN A 211 12.83 -12.29 13.01
N ILE A 212 11.97 -11.29 12.97
CA ILE A 212 11.67 -10.57 11.73
C ILE A 212 12.71 -9.48 11.48
N GLU A 213 12.89 -9.10 10.22
CA GLU A 213 13.85 -8.07 9.83
C GLU A 213 13.60 -6.74 10.55
N GLY A 214 14.67 -6.13 11.08
CA GLY A 214 14.60 -4.85 11.80
C GLY A 214 14.11 -4.96 13.23
N GLN A 215 13.84 -6.17 13.74
CA GLN A 215 13.48 -6.38 15.13
C GLN A 215 14.67 -6.07 16.05
N ALA A 216 14.45 -5.26 17.09
CA ALA A 216 15.43 -5.04 18.14
C ALA A 216 15.65 -6.32 18.95
N ILE A 217 16.92 -6.71 19.07
CA ILE A 217 17.31 -7.97 19.75
C ILE A 217 17.97 -7.64 21.09
N VAL A 218 17.56 -8.37 22.12
CA VAL A 218 18.28 -8.40 23.40
C VAL A 218 19.61 -9.13 23.17
N TYR A 219 20.71 -8.39 23.23
CA TYR A 219 22.06 -8.91 22.97
C TYR A 219 23.01 -8.42 24.05
N GLN A 220 23.29 -9.27 25.05
CA GLN A 220 23.94 -8.84 26.30
C GLN A 220 25.28 -9.52 26.53
N ASN A 221 26.24 -8.75 27.06
CA ASN A 221 27.55 -9.21 27.53
C ASN A 221 28.32 -10.06 26.51
N LYS A 222 28.26 -9.68 25.22
CA LYS A 222 28.93 -10.45 24.17
C LYS A 222 29.27 -9.63 22.94
N PHE A 223 30.20 -10.16 22.17
CA PHE A 223 30.59 -9.60 20.89
C PHE A 223 29.62 -9.98 19.78
N LEU A 224 29.36 -9.03 18.90
CA LEU A 224 28.68 -9.23 17.61
C LEU A 224 29.65 -8.87 16.49
N THR A 225 29.77 -9.75 15.49
CA THR A 225 30.42 -9.41 14.22
C THR A 225 29.35 -9.29 13.15
N LEU A 226 29.23 -8.13 12.54
CA LEU A 226 28.27 -7.83 11.50
C LEU A 226 28.97 -7.15 10.33
N ASN A 227 28.91 -7.74 9.13
CA ASN A 227 29.57 -7.22 7.93
C ASN A 227 31.07 -6.92 8.12
N GLY A 228 31.78 -7.80 8.83
CA GLY A 228 33.20 -7.66 9.14
C GLY A 228 33.54 -6.65 10.25
N LYS A 229 32.57 -5.95 10.81
CA LYS A 229 32.70 -5.01 11.91
C LYS A 229 32.35 -5.67 13.23
N LYS A 230 33.12 -5.41 14.29
CA LYS A 230 32.97 -6.01 15.60
C LYS A 230 32.43 -5.01 16.60
N TYR A 231 31.45 -5.41 17.38
CA TYR A 231 30.78 -4.65 18.42
C TYR A 231 30.78 -5.42 19.73
N TYR A 232 30.65 -4.75 20.85
CA TYR A 232 30.38 -5.39 22.14
C TYR A 232 29.15 -4.75 22.78
N PHE A 233 28.23 -5.58 23.21
CA PHE A 233 27.00 -5.16 23.88
C PHE A 233 27.13 -5.39 25.38
N ASP A 234 26.76 -4.39 26.16
CA ASP A 234 26.73 -4.42 27.61
C ASP A 234 25.52 -5.21 28.18
N ASN A 235 25.34 -5.13 29.50
CA ASN A 235 24.22 -5.78 30.17
C ASN A 235 22.84 -5.17 29.82
N ASP A 236 22.82 -3.93 29.33
CA ASP A 236 21.61 -3.24 28.91
C ASP A 236 21.31 -3.42 27.41
N SER A 237 22.04 -4.32 26.75
CA SER A 237 21.93 -4.56 25.30
C SER A 237 22.25 -3.31 24.47
N LYS A 238 23.16 -2.47 24.96
CA LYS A 238 23.69 -1.32 24.23
C LYS A 238 25.10 -1.58 23.75
N ALA A 239 25.37 -1.27 22.48
CA ALA A 239 26.75 -1.36 22.00
C ALA A 239 27.58 -0.25 22.64
N VAL A 240 28.69 -0.67 23.27
CA VAL A 240 29.56 0.23 24.01
C VAL A 240 30.42 1.11 23.09
N THR A 241 30.86 2.24 23.62
CA THR A 241 31.79 3.17 22.93
C THR A 241 32.97 3.52 23.83
N GLY A 242 34.06 4.06 23.24
CA GLY A 242 35.26 4.44 23.95
C GLY A 242 36.06 3.24 24.45
N TRP A 243 36.91 3.49 25.47
CA TRP A 243 37.72 2.45 26.08
C TRP A 243 36.90 1.49 26.94
N GLN A 244 37.08 0.19 26.72
CA GLN A 244 36.44 -0.89 27.48
C GLN A 244 37.48 -1.94 27.86
N THR A 245 37.33 -2.51 29.06
CA THR A 245 38.09 -3.70 29.46
C THR A 245 37.13 -4.89 29.50
N ILE A 246 37.31 -5.88 28.62
CA ILE A 246 36.46 -7.03 28.47
C ILE A 246 37.35 -8.27 28.60
N ASP A 247 37.05 -9.13 29.55
CA ASP A 247 37.84 -10.35 29.84
C ASP A 247 39.36 -10.04 30.02
N GLY A 248 39.66 -8.94 30.72
CA GLY A 248 41.04 -8.50 31.00
C GLY A 248 41.78 -7.84 29.82
N LYS A 249 41.16 -7.74 28.65
CA LYS A 249 41.72 -7.11 27.45
C LYS A 249 41.12 -5.75 27.22
N LYS A 250 41.95 -4.77 26.80
CA LYS A 250 41.51 -3.43 26.47
C LYS A 250 41.09 -3.34 25.01
N TYR A 251 39.91 -2.74 24.78
CA TYR A 251 39.37 -2.45 23.46
C TYR A 251 39.00 -0.98 23.38
N TYR A 252 39.07 -0.42 22.18
CA TYR A 252 38.48 0.87 21.88
C TYR A 252 37.38 0.74 20.87
N PHE A 253 36.22 1.29 21.19
CA PHE A 253 35.06 1.33 20.30
C PHE A 253 34.81 2.75 19.84
N ASN A 254 34.62 2.95 18.53
CA ASN A 254 34.42 4.28 17.95
C ASN A 254 33.19 4.96 18.57
N LEU A 255 33.36 6.23 18.96
CA LEU A 255 32.31 6.98 19.67
C LEU A 255 31.05 7.24 18.80
N ASN A 256 31.19 7.24 17.47
CA ASN A 256 30.13 7.56 16.54
C ASN A 256 29.50 6.34 15.88
N THR A 257 30.18 5.18 15.86
CA THR A 257 29.73 3.97 15.17
C THR A 257 29.66 2.76 16.08
N ALA A 258 30.20 2.81 17.29
CA ALA A 258 30.38 1.69 18.24
C ALA A 258 31.21 0.51 17.67
N GLU A 259 31.89 0.68 16.55
CA GLU A 259 32.76 -0.35 15.96
C GLU A 259 34.06 -0.49 16.74
N ALA A 260 34.51 -1.72 17.01
CA ALA A 260 35.82 -1.97 17.60
C ALA A 260 36.91 -1.49 16.64
N ALA A 261 37.86 -0.72 17.18
CA ALA A 261 39.05 -0.28 16.45
C ALA A 261 39.91 -1.49 16.05
N THR A 262 40.50 -1.45 14.88
CA THR A 262 41.45 -2.44 14.36
C THR A 262 42.63 -1.72 13.72
N GLY A 263 43.83 -2.31 13.84
CA GLY A 263 45.06 -1.72 13.33
C GLY A 263 45.46 -0.45 14.09
N TRP A 264 46.35 0.31 13.51
CA TRP A 264 46.85 1.55 14.13
C TRP A 264 45.78 2.62 14.24
N GLN A 265 45.55 3.12 15.46
CA GLN A 265 44.61 4.20 15.76
C GLN A 265 45.34 5.34 16.48
N THR A 266 44.93 6.58 16.23
CA THR A 266 45.32 7.74 17.03
C THR A 266 44.14 8.19 17.87
N ILE A 267 44.24 8.05 19.19
CA ILE A 267 43.17 8.36 20.14
C ILE A 267 43.77 9.34 21.16
N ASP A 268 43.16 10.52 21.31
CA ASP A 268 43.63 11.58 22.19
C ASP A 268 45.13 11.93 21.97
N GLY A 269 45.56 11.96 20.68
CA GLY A 269 46.94 12.28 20.29
C GLY A 269 47.92 11.14 20.48
N LYS A 270 47.55 9.99 21.02
CA LYS A 270 48.39 8.81 21.23
C LYS A 270 48.09 7.72 20.21
N LYS A 271 49.14 7.00 19.76
CA LYS A 271 49.02 5.88 18.83
C LYS A 271 48.82 4.56 19.59
N TYR A 272 47.90 3.79 19.14
CA TYR A 272 47.57 2.44 19.65
C TYR A 272 47.41 1.46 18.47
N TYR A 273 47.71 0.19 18.75
CA TYR A 273 47.55 -0.90 17.77
C TYR A 273 46.58 -1.97 18.30
#